data_625d732a1891c476124eca45ce575bb3
#
_entry.id   625d732a1891c476124eca45ce575bb3
#
_cell.length_a   1.000
_cell.length_b   1.000
_cell.length_c   1.000
_cell.angle_alpha   90.00
_cell.angle_beta   90.00
_cell.angle_gamma   90.00
#
_symmetry.space_group_name_H-M   'P 1'
#
loop_
_entity.id
_entity.type
_entity.pdbx_description
1 polymer ?
#
loop_
_entity_poly.entity_id
_entity_poly.type
_entity_poly.pdbx_seq_one_letter_code
_entity_poly.pdbx_strand_id
1 'polypeptide(L)'
;MHEETVSIQAQMLVRRPVAAVFEAIVDPAITTRFWFTRSTGRLEQNAQVRWDWDMFGVGDVLSVKAFDRNARIRMEWKDDPTIVEWRFEDRGGDTTLVTITNWGFRGTPDDVLRQAVDTKGGYTLVLAGLKAWLEHGIELQLVRDQFPDGCPG
;
A
#
# COMPACT_ATOMS: atom_id res chain seq x y z
N MET A 1 -2.74 23.93 21.79
CA MET A 1 -3.62 22.76 21.66
C MET A 1 -3.16 21.94 20.46
N HIS A 2 -2.84 20.70 20.70
CA HIS A 2 -2.41 19.82 19.61
C HIS A 2 -3.63 19.11 19.04
N GLU A 3 -3.84 19.27 17.75
CA GLU A 3 -4.73 18.37 17.03
C GLU A 3 -3.96 17.07 16.84
N GLU A 4 -4.48 15.99 17.37
CA GLU A 4 -3.91 14.69 17.12
C GLU A 4 -4.14 14.32 15.66
N THR A 5 -3.06 14.06 14.95
CA THR A 5 -3.14 13.58 13.58
C THR A 5 -3.66 12.15 13.59
N VAL A 6 -4.80 11.93 12.96
CA VAL A 6 -5.33 10.58 12.81
C VAL A 6 -4.47 9.83 11.81
N SER A 7 -4.00 8.68 12.20
CA SER A 7 -3.29 7.77 11.32
C SER A 7 -3.85 6.37 11.45
N ILE A 8 -3.69 5.57 10.39
CA ILE A 8 -3.98 4.13 10.46
C ILE A 8 -2.67 3.37 10.30
N GLN A 9 -2.66 2.18 10.85
CA GLN A 9 -1.55 1.27 10.71
C GLN A 9 -2.08 -0.13 10.42
N ALA A 10 -1.46 -0.79 9.45
CA ALA A 10 -1.73 -2.19 9.14
C ALA A 10 -0.38 -2.90 9.07
N GLN A 11 -0.30 -4.12 9.54
CA GLN A 11 0.96 -4.86 9.49
C GLN A 11 0.73 -6.34 9.25
N MET A 12 1.78 -7.00 8.74
CA MET A 12 1.74 -8.42 8.41
C MET A 12 3.15 -8.99 8.41
N LEU A 13 3.32 -10.13 9.06
CA LEU A 13 4.57 -10.89 8.91
C LEU A 13 4.49 -11.70 7.61
N VAL A 14 5.47 -11.47 6.75
CA VAL A 14 5.62 -12.20 5.48
C VAL A 14 6.82 -13.12 5.61
N ARG A 15 6.64 -14.40 5.31
CA ARG A 15 7.69 -15.42 5.46
C ARG A 15 8.53 -15.49 4.20
N ARG A 16 9.24 -14.38 3.94
CA ARG A 16 10.19 -14.20 2.84
C ARG A 16 11.27 -13.23 3.27
N PRO A 17 12.46 -13.29 2.63
CA PRO A 17 13.54 -12.35 2.91
C PRO A 17 13.14 -10.90 2.64
N VAL A 18 13.67 -9.97 3.41
CA VAL A 18 13.32 -8.55 3.30
C VAL A 18 13.55 -7.99 1.90
N ALA A 19 14.59 -8.41 1.20
CA ALA A 19 14.85 -7.95 -0.17
C ALA A 19 13.73 -8.35 -1.14
N ALA A 20 13.19 -9.56 -1.00
CA ALA A 20 12.09 -10.03 -1.85
C ALA A 20 10.80 -9.28 -1.55
N VAL A 21 10.53 -9.01 -0.28
CA VAL A 21 9.32 -8.29 0.16
C VAL A 21 9.38 -6.83 -0.31
N PHE A 22 10.51 -6.18 -0.14
CA PHE A 22 10.74 -4.81 -0.60
C PHE A 22 10.56 -4.72 -2.12
N GLU A 23 11.16 -5.62 -2.88
CA GLU A 23 11.07 -5.65 -4.35
C GLU A 23 9.62 -5.84 -4.82
N ALA A 24 8.80 -6.56 -4.07
CA ALA A 24 7.41 -6.78 -4.42
C ALA A 24 6.58 -5.48 -4.44
N ILE A 25 6.98 -4.48 -3.65
CA ILE A 25 6.33 -3.17 -3.65
C ILE A 25 6.92 -2.26 -4.72
N VAL A 26 8.20 -2.43 -5.05
CA VAL A 26 8.94 -1.58 -5.98
C VAL A 26 8.70 -1.96 -7.44
N ASP A 27 8.65 -3.24 -7.73
CA ASP A 27 8.52 -3.77 -9.09
C ASP A 27 7.05 -4.00 -9.45
N PRO A 28 6.49 -3.22 -10.41
CA PRO A 28 5.08 -3.38 -10.78
C PRO A 28 4.74 -4.75 -11.36
N ALA A 29 5.72 -5.47 -11.93
CA ALA A 29 5.46 -6.83 -12.39
C ALA A 29 5.05 -7.76 -11.24
N ILE A 30 5.46 -7.43 -10.01
CA ILE A 30 5.06 -8.18 -8.81
C ILE A 30 3.86 -7.54 -8.14
N THR A 31 3.88 -6.21 -7.96
CA THR A 31 2.82 -5.49 -7.23
C THR A 31 1.44 -5.67 -7.89
N THR A 32 1.40 -5.78 -9.21
CA THR A 32 0.14 -6.00 -9.95
C THR A 32 -0.50 -7.36 -9.65
N ARG A 33 0.23 -8.28 -9.03
CA ARG A 33 -0.31 -9.58 -8.63
C ARG A 33 -1.25 -9.51 -7.44
N PHE A 34 -1.17 -8.41 -6.66
CA PHE A 34 -1.96 -8.34 -5.43
C PHE A 34 -2.56 -6.97 -5.13
N TRP A 35 -2.29 -5.93 -5.92
CA TRP A 35 -2.76 -4.59 -5.59
C TRP A 35 -3.37 -3.87 -6.79
N PHE A 36 -2.61 -3.04 -7.51
CA PHE A 36 -3.11 -2.27 -8.66
C PHE A 36 -2.95 -3.06 -9.96
N THR A 37 -3.54 -2.54 -11.04
CA THR A 37 -3.53 -3.19 -12.35
C THR A 37 -2.35 -2.80 -13.22
N ARG A 38 -1.98 -1.50 -13.21
CA ARG A 38 -0.93 -0.95 -14.06
C ARG A 38 -0.13 0.11 -13.33
N SER A 39 1.14 0.24 -13.69
CA SER A 39 2.03 1.30 -13.22
C SER A 39 2.85 1.83 -14.38
N THR A 40 3.20 3.11 -14.32
CA THR A 40 4.09 3.73 -15.32
C THR A 40 5.57 3.40 -15.10
N GLY A 41 5.95 2.82 -13.98
CA GLY A 41 7.33 2.46 -13.71
C GLY A 41 7.56 1.94 -12.31
N ARG A 42 8.83 1.64 -12.03
CA ARG A 42 9.29 1.19 -10.72
C ARG A 42 9.31 2.36 -9.74
N LEU A 43 9.18 2.07 -8.45
CA LEU A 43 9.40 3.07 -7.41
C LEU A 43 10.90 3.33 -7.26
N GLU A 44 11.26 4.61 -7.21
CA GLU A 44 12.63 5.07 -7.00
C GLU A 44 12.58 6.39 -6.22
N GLN A 45 13.70 6.76 -5.61
CA GLN A 45 13.80 8.05 -4.91
C GLN A 45 13.42 9.19 -5.85
N ASN A 46 12.51 10.05 -5.40
CA ASN A 46 12.00 11.22 -6.13
C ASN A 46 11.21 10.90 -7.40
N ALA A 47 10.86 9.63 -7.63
CA ALA A 47 10.05 9.24 -8.78
C ALA A 47 8.61 9.70 -8.61
N GLN A 48 7.98 9.99 -9.75
CA GLN A 48 6.53 10.12 -9.83
C GLN A 48 6.03 8.99 -10.72
N VAL A 49 5.10 8.19 -10.21
CA VAL A 49 4.50 7.10 -10.97
C VAL A 49 3.00 7.18 -10.88
N ARG A 50 2.34 6.68 -11.93
CA ARG A 50 0.89 6.55 -11.93
C ARG A 50 0.51 5.10 -11.74
N TRP A 51 -0.39 4.83 -10.81
CA TRP A 51 -1.00 3.53 -10.61
C TRP A 51 -2.48 3.59 -10.99
N ASP A 52 -2.95 2.58 -11.69
CA ASP A 52 -4.35 2.46 -12.11
C ASP A 52 -4.93 1.16 -11.61
N TRP A 53 -6.17 1.26 -11.12
CA TRP A 53 -7.00 0.13 -10.76
C TRP A 53 -8.10 0.01 -11.82
N ASP A 54 -7.81 -0.75 -12.89
CA ASP A 54 -8.72 -0.82 -14.05
C ASP A 54 -10.08 -1.43 -13.69
N MET A 55 -10.09 -2.34 -12.70
CA MET A 55 -11.34 -2.94 -12.24
C MET A 55 -12.33 -1.91 -11.66
N PHE A 56 -11.82 -0.77 -11.19
CA PHE A 56 -12.65 0.30 -10.62
C PHE A 56 -12.66 1.56 -11.48
N GLY A 57 -11.88 1.59 -12.56
CA GLY A 57 -11.77 2.77 -13.41
C GLY A 57 -11.16 3.98 -12.71
N VAL A 58 -10.28 3.75 -11.72
CA VAL A 58 -9.63 4.82 -10.95
C VAL A 58 -8.12 4.69 -11.03
N GLY A 59 -7.44 5.81 -10.81
CA GLY A 59 -5.99 5.85 -10.73
C GLY A 59 -5.53 7.12 -10.03
N ASP A 60 -4.27 7.15 -9.65
CA ASP A 60 -3.65 8.31 -9.03
C ASP A 60 -2.15 8.32 -9.31
N VAL A 61 -1.57 9.49 -9.20
CA VAL A 61 -0.12 9.69 -9.27
C VAL A 61 0.42 9.76 -7.87
N LEU A 62 1.52 9.06 -7.63
CA LEU A 62 2.22 9.15 -6.35
C LEU A 62 3.64 9.66 -6.57
N SER A 63 4.13 10.38 -5.56
CA SER A 63 5.51 10.87 -5.51
C SER A 63 6.24 10.12 -4.41
N VAL A 64 7.40 9.56 -4.74
CA VAL A 64 8.24 8.85 -3.76
C VAL A 64 9.09 9.89 -3.03
N LYS A 65 8.81 10.08 -1.74
CA LYS A 65 9.49 11.09 -0.90
C LYS A 65 10.67 10.55 -0.12
N ALA A 66 10.66 9.27 0.22
CA ALA A 66 11.78 8.60 0.86
C ALA A 66 11.87 7.17 0.31
N PHE A 67 13.08 6.72 0.08
CA PHE A 67 13.34 5.40 -0.48
C PHE A 67 14.63 4.84 0.12
N ASP A 68 14.48 4.04 1.17
CA ASP A 68 15.61 3.40 1.86
C ASP A 68 15.52 1.91 1.58
N ARG A 69 16.47 1.39 0.84
CA ARG A 69 16.43 0.01 0.35
C ARG A 69 16.24 -0.99 1.49
N ASN A 70 15.28 -1.89 1.33
CA ASN A 70 14.92 -2.94 2.28
C ASN A 70 14.45 -2.42 3.66
N ALA A 71 14.16 -1.11 3.77
CA ALA A 71 13.79 -0.52 5.05
C ALA A 71 12.54 0.33 4.98
N ARG A 72 12.42 1.22 4.00
CA ARG A 72 11.34 2.21 4.02
C ARG A 72 11.05 2.78 2.63
N ILE A 73 9.75 2.99 2.36
CA ILE A 73 9.28 3.78 1.22
C ILE A 73 8.19 4.70 1.74
N ARG A 74 8.36 6.00 1.53
CA ARG A 74 7.33 6.99 1.85
C ARG A 74 6.81 7.59 0.55
N MET A 75 5.50 7.62 0.38
CA MET A 75 4.84 8.09 -0.82
C MET A 75 3.74 9.08 -0.46
N GLU A 76 3.50 10.01 -1.38
CA GLU A 76 2.42 10.99 -1.24
C GLU A 76 1.54 10.91 -2.48
N TRP A 77 0.24 10.73 -2.27
CA TRP A 77 -0.74 10.69 -3.34
C TRP A 77 -1.06 12.12 -3.81
N LYS A 78 -1.31 12.29 -5.11
CA LYS A 78 -1.58 13.60 -5.69
C LYS A 78 -3.04 14.01 -5.56
N ASP A 79 -3.97 13.16 -6.00
CA ASP A 79 -5.39 13.49 -6.02
C ASP A 79 -6.05 13.30 -4.66
N ASP A 80 -5.56 12.37 -3.89
CA ASP A 80 -5.92 12.16 -2.49
C ASP A 80 -4.65 12.38 -1.66
N PRO A 81 -4.34 13.64 -1.28
CA PRO A 81 -3.02 14.00 -0.78
C PRO A 81 -2.74 13.50 0.64
N THR A 82 -2.90 12.20 0.83
CA THR A 82 -2.47 11.53 2.06
C THR A 82 -1.05 11.03 1.88
N ILE A 83 -0.40 10.77 3.00
CA ILE A 83 0.97 10.26 3.03
C ILE A 83 0.92 8.82 3.51
N VAL A 84 1.59 7.92 2.79
CA VAL A 84 1.70 6.52 3.17
C VAL A 84 3.16 6.14 3.31
N GLU A 85 3.48 5.45 4.39
CA GLU A 85 4.83 4.97 4.63
C GLU A 85 4.80 3.45 4.82
N TRP A 86 5.62 2.77 4.03
CA TRP A 86 5.87 1.35 4.14
C TRP A 86 7.19 1.14 4.85
N ARG A 87 7.18 0.33 5.91
CA ARG A 87 8.39 -0.07 6.61
C ARG A 87 8.56 -1.57 6.52
N PHE A 88 9.81 -1.98 6.35
CA PHE A 88 10.20 -3.37 6.17
C PHE A 88 11.23 -3.69 7.24
N GLU A 89 10.93 -4.67 8.10
CA GLU A 89 11.81 -5.05 9.20
C GLU A 89 12.17 -6.52 9.07
N ASP A 90 13.46 -6.80 8.91
CA ASP A 90 13.97 -8.16 8.90
C ASP A 90 13.85 -8.74 10.31
N ARG A 91 13.08 -9.82 10.43
CA ARG A 91 12.84 -10.48 11.73
C ARG A 91 13.66 -11.76 11.89
N GLY A 92 14.60 -12.03 10.96
CA GLY A 92 15.40 -13.26 10.95
C GLY A 92 14.65 -14.44 10.35
N GLY A 93 15.39 -15.51 10.02
CA GLY A 93 14.77 -16.72 9.46
C GLY A 93 14.00 -16.50 8.17
N ASP A 94 14.44 -15.55 7.33
CA ASP A 94 13.76 -15.18 6.08
C ASP A 94 12.31 -14.74 6.33
N THR A 95 12.07 -14.00 7.40
CA THR A 95 10.79 -13.38 7.67
C THR A 95 10.93 -11.85 7.76
N THR A 96 9.89 -11.14 7.33
CA THR A 96 9.86 -9.69 7.27
C THR A 96 8.55 -9.18 7.86
N LEU A 97 8.64 -8.25 8.80
CA LEU A 97 7.44 -7.54 9.25
C LEU A 97 7.24 -6.32 8.35
N VAL A 98 6.09 -6.27 7.69
CA VAL A 98 5.70 -5.12 6.86
C VAL A 98 4.69 -4.30 7.63
N THR A 99 4.96 -3.00 7.77
CA THR A 99 4.05 -2.07 8.44
C THR A 99 3.74 -0.93 7.49
N ILE A 100 2.45 -0.66 7.30
CA ILE A 100 1.95 0.46 6.50
C ILE A 100 1.31 1.46 7.45
N THR A 101 1.74 2.72 7.39
CA THR A 101 1.14 3.82 8.12
C THR A 101 0.65 4.86 7.13
N ASN A 102 -0.59 5.32 7.28
CA ASN A 102 -1.18 6.32 6.39
C ASN A 102 -1.82 7.43 7.23
N TRP A 103 -1.56 8.67 6.86
CA TRP A 103 -2.07 9.85 7.56
C TRP A 103 -2.30 10.98 6.57
N GLY A 104 -2.83 12.10 7.08
CA GLY A 104 -3.13 13.27 6.26
C GLY A 104 -4.57 13.29 5.76
N PHE A 105 -5.46 12.54 6.40
CA PHE A 105 -6.89 12.54 6.06
C PHE A 105 -7.50 13.91 6.33
N ARG A 106 -8.45 14.32 5.48
CA ARG A 106 -9.03 15.67 5.49
C ARG A 106 -10.54 15.62 5.55
N GLY A 107 -11.12 16.71 6.09
CA GLY A 107 -12.54 16.89 6.19
C GLY A 107 -13.01 17.00 7.64
N THR A 108 -14.30 16.79 7.85
CA THR A 108 -14.88 16.75 9.20
C THR A 108 -14.34 15.56 9.98
N PRO A 109 -14.49 15.52 11.32
CA PRO A 109 -14.09 14.34 12.09
C PRO A 109 -14.76 13.04 11.59
N ASP A 110 -16.00 13.09 11.14
CA ASP A 110 -16.67 11.93 10.57
C ASP A 110 -16.07 11.51 9.22
N ASP A 111 -15.69 12.50 8.38
CA ASP A 111 -15.02 12.21 7.11
C ASP A 111 -13.67 11.53 7.35
N VAL A 112 -12.90 12.05 8.31
CA VAL A 112 -11.59 11.50 8.66
C VAL A 112 -11.73 10.07 9.19
N LEU A 113 -12.71 9.83 10.05
CA LEU A 113 -12.96 8.49 10.60
C LEU A 113 -13.32 7.51 9.49
N ARG A 114 -14.20 7.91 8.57
CA ARG A 114 -14.60 7.05 7.45
C ARG A 114 -13.41 6.70 6.56
N GLN A 115 -12.61 7.70 6.21
CA GLN A 115 -11.39 7.48 5.40
C GLN A 115 -10.41 6.54 6.11
N ALA A 116 -10.20 6.74 7.42
CA ALA A 116 -9.29 5.92 8.19
C ALA A 116 -9.73 4.46 8.23
N VAL A 117 -11.02 4.21 8.46
CA VAL A 117 -11.58 2.85 8.52
C VAL A 117 -11.45 2.17 7.15
N ASP A 118 -11.84 2.86 6.07
CA ASP A 118 -11.78 2.32 4.71
C ASP A 118 -10.33 2.02 4.31
N THR A 119 -9.42 2.92 4.62
CA THR A 119 -8.00 2.77 4.28
C THR A 119 -7.36 1.61 5.04
N LYS A 120 -7.66 1.45 6.32
CA LYS A 120 -7.13 0.33 7.09
C LYS A 120 -7.61 -1.00 6.52
N GLY A 121 -8.87 -1.10 6.19
CA GLY A 121 -9.42 -2.30 5.53
C GLY A 121 -8.73 -2.59 4.21
N GLY A 122 -8.55 -1.57 3.38
CA GLY A 122 -7.88 -1.69 2.09
C GLY A 122 -6.44 -2.18 2.20
N TYR A 123 -5.64 -1.55 3.04
CA TYR A 123 -4.24 -1.96 3.22
C TYR A 123 -4.10 -3.33 3.88
N THR A 124 -5.00 -3.71 4.76
CA THR A 124 -4.98 -5.05 5.33
C THR A 124 -5.16 -6.10 4.23
N LEU A 125 -6.06 -5.87 3.28
CA LEU A 125 -6.25 -6.77 2.14
C LEU A 125 -5.02 -6.77 1.20
N VAL A 126 -4.41 -5.62 0.98
CA VAL A 126 -3.17 -5.54 0.17
C VAL A 126 -2.07 -6.41 0.81
N LEU A 127 -1.90 -6.30 2.12
CA LEU A 127 -0.91 -7.11 2.84
C LEU A 127 -1.22 -8.60 2.79
N ALA A 128 -2.49 -8.98 2.90
CA ALA A 128 -2.89 -10.38 2.78
C ALA A 128 -2.59 -10.92 1.37
N GLY A 129 -2.85 -10.11 0.33
CA GLY A 129 -2.53 -10.46 -1.05
C GLY A 129 -1.04 -10.59 -1.29
N LEU A 130 -0.25 -9.67 -0.74
CA LEU A 130 1.21 -9.72 -0.78
C LEU A 130 1.73 -11.05 -0.19
N LYS A 131 1.23 -11.41 0.98
CA LYS A 131 1.62 -12.63 1.67
C LYS A 131 1.25 -13.87 0.85
N ALA A 132 0.03 -13.93 0.32
CA ALA A 132 -0.42 -15.04 -0.50
C ALA A 132 0.45 -15.22 -1.76
N TRP A 133 0.78 -14.11 -2.42
CA TRP A 133 1.60 -14.16 -3.62
C TRP A 133 3.05 -14.58 -3.32
N LEU A 134 3.70 -13.92 -2.35
CA LEU A 134 5.11 -14.21 -2.09
C LEU A 134 5.34 -15.58 -1.45
N GLU A 135 4.46 -16.02 -0.58
CA GLU A 135 4.64 -17.31 0.12
C GLU A 135 4.12 -18.49 -0.68
N HIS A 136 3.09 -18.30 -1.49
CA HIS A 136 2.36 -19.40 -2.13
C HIS A 136 2.16 -19.25 -3.63
N GLY A 137 2.49 -18.12 -4.23
CA GLY A 137 2.28 -17.87 -5.65
C GLY A 137 0.81 -17.84 -6.05
N ILE A 138 -0.07 -17.42 -5.15
CA ILE A 138 -1.51 -17.40 -5.36
C ILE A 138 -1.99 -15.95 -5.48
N GLU A 139 -2.72 -15.65 -6.55
CA GLU A 139 -3.43 -14.38 -6.72
C GLU A 139 -4.85 -14.55 -6.19
N LEU A 140 -5.13 -13.98 -5.01
CA LEU A 140 -6.45 -14.10 -4.39
C LEU A 140 -7.45 -13.09 -4.91
N GLN A 141 -7.00 -12.05 -5.63
CA GLN A 141 -7.82 -10.97 -6.16
C GLN A 141 -8.63 -10.23 -5.07
N LEU A 142 -8.04 -10.07 -3.89
CA LEU A 142 -8.73 -9.51 -2.73
C LEU A 142 -9.21 -8.07 -2.96
N VAL A 143 -8.37 -7.23 -3.61
CA VAL A 143 -8.71 -5.83 -3.86
C VAL A 143 -9.91 -5.71 -4.78
N ARG A 144 -9.97 -6.52 -5.84
CA ARG A 144 -11.10 -6.53 -6.76
C ARG A 144 -12.37 -7.07 -6.08
N ASP A 145 -12.22 -8.18 -5.37
CA ASP A 145 -13.37 -8.95 -4.89
C ASP A 145 -14.06 -8.34 -3.67
N GLN A 146 -13.41 -7.38 -2.99
CA GLN A 146 -14.09 -6.66 -1.90
C GLN A 146 -15.22 -5.76 -2.42
N PHE A 147 -15.15 -5.35 -3.68
CA PHE A 147 -16.19 -4.53 -4.33
C PHE A 147 -16.54 -5.12 -5.71
N PRO A 148 -17.25 -6.26 -5.74
CA PRO A 148 -17.52 -6.96 -7.00
C PRO A 148 -18.40 -6.17 -7.97
N ASP A 149 -19.17 -5.21 -7.44
CA ASP A 149 -20.06 -4.37 -8.24
C ASP A 149 -19.46 -2.98 -8.52
N GLY A 150 -18.18 -2.79 -8.18
CA GLY A 150 -17.46 -1.52 -8.33
C GLY A 150 -17.32 -0.79 -7.00
N CYS A 151 -16.41 0.20 -6.97
CA CYS A 151 -16.20 0.99 -5.77
C CYS A 151 -17.49 1.74 -5.37
N PRO A 152 -17.86 1.74 -4.09
CA PRO A 152 -18.93 2.61 -3.60
C PRO A 152 -18.51 4.07 -3.83
N GLY A 153 -19.36 4.81 -4.47
CA GLY A 153 -19.12 6.18 -4.92
C GLY A 153 -18.91 7.19 -3.81
#